data_2090b4e456cdfcafa9d2cbaf7d2b52aa
#
_entry.id   2090b4e456cdfcafa9d2cbaf7d2b52aa
#
_cell.length_a   1.000
_cell.length_b   1.000
_cell.length_c   1.000
_cell.angle_alpha   90.00
_cell.angle_beta   90.00
_cell.angle_gamma   90.00
#
_symmetry.space_group_name_H-M   'P 1'
#
loop_
_entity.id
_entity.type
_entity.pdbx_description
1 polymer ?
#
loop_
_entity_poly.entity_id
_entity_poly.type
_entity_poly.pdbx_seq_one_letter_code
_entity_poly.pdbx_strand_id
1 'polypeptide(L)'
;MLKNPEQTKDKIVQWIRDYFAANGPTCSAVIGISGGKDSSVAAALCVEALGRDRVVGVLMPRGVQPDISDSQLLVDTLQIPYVEINIGAAADALEKTLEENEKLQQICGKTEMAREAKINMPPRIRMTTLYAVAQNLPNGGRVVNTCNASEDYVGYSTKYGDAAGDFSPLSELLVHEVLQVGDCLGLPEQLVRKTPSDGLSGMSDEDKLGFTYKMLDHYVLTGECDDPEKKARIDRLHMLNLHKLRLMPKFEMESGERTE
;
A
#
# COMPACT_ATOMS: atom_id res chain seq x y z
N MET A 1 -9.78 -19.06 -3.09
CA MET A 1 -10.91 -18.38 -3.79
C MET A 1 -12.04 -18.16 -2.80
N LEU A 2 -12.58 -16.95 -2.78
CA LEU A 2 -13.75 -16.61 -1.96
C LEU A 2 -14.96 -17.47 -2.37
N LYS A 3 -15.69 -17.99 -1.38
CA LYS A 3 -16.93 -18.75 -1.64
C LYS A 3 -18.06 -17.84 -2.16
N ASN A 4 -18.06 -16.58 -1.72
CA ASN A 4 -19.03 -15.58 -2.13
C ASN A 4 -18.36 -14.19 -2.14
N PRO A 5 -17.79 -13.76 -3.28
CA PRO A 5 -17.12 -12.48 -3.40
C PRO A 5 -18.02 -11.27 -3.09
N GLU A 6 -19.28 -11.29 -3.54
CA GLU A 6 -20.26 -10.22 -3.24
C GLU A 6 -20.47 -10.06 -1.73
N GLN A 7 -20.69 -11.15 -1.03
CA GLN A 7 -20.89 -11.09 0.44
C GLN A 7 -19.62 -10.59 1.14
N THR A 8 -18.43 -10.96 0.63
CA THR A 8 -17.15 -10.47 1.19
C THR A 8 -17.00 -8.98 0.94
N LYS A 9 -17.30 -8.50 -0.28
CA LYS A 9 -17.36 -7.07 -0.61
C LYS A 9 -18.28 -6.33 0.36
N ASP A 10 -19.52 -6.80 0.55
CA ASP A 10 -20.49 -6.16 1.43
C ASP A 10 -20.02 -6.08 2.88
N LYS A 11 -19.34 -7.13 3.37
CA LYS A 11 -18.75 -7.13 4.71
C LYS A 11 -17.63 -6.10 4.85
N ILE A 12 -16.76 -5.97 3.85
CA ILE A 12 -15.69 -4.96 3.85
C ILE A 12 -16.29 -3.56 3.81
N VAL A 13 -17.28 -3.33 2.97
CA VAL A 13 -18.01 -2.05 2.88
C VAL A 13 -18.64 -1.69 4.24
N GLN A 14 -19.28 -2.64 4.90
CA GLN A 14 -19.87 -2.41 6.23
C GLN A 14 -18.78 -2.13 7.27
N TRP A 15 -17.68 -2.89 7.25
CA TRP A 15 -16.54 -2.68 8.15
C TRP A 15 -15.92 -1.28 7.98
N ILE A 16 -15.79 -0.76 6.74
CA ILE A 16 -15.34 0.61 6.49
C ILE A 16 -16.31 1.63 7.12
N ARG A 17 -17.62 1.44 6.96
CA ARG A 17 -18.64 2.31 7.58
C ARG A 17 -18.50 2.34 9.10
N ASP A 18 -18.36 1.19 9.73
CA ASP A 18 -18.21 1.05 11.17
C ASP A 18 -16.90 1.69 11.66
N TYR A 19 -15.79 1.49 10.92
CA TYR A 19 -14.52 2.14 11.21
C TYR A 19 -14.64 3.66 11.22
N PHE A 20 -15.24 4.25 10.20
CA PHE A 20 -15.43 5.71 10.13
C PHE A 20 -16.41 6.21 11.17
N ALA A 21 -17.48 5.50 11.47
CA ALA A 21 -18.39 5.86 12.53
C ALA A 21 -17.71 6.00 13.88
N ALA A 22 -16.74 5.12 14.17
CA ALA A 22 -15.99 5.12 15.42
C ALA A 22 -14.78 6.09 15.43
N ASN A 23 -14.12 6.30 14.27
CA ASN A 23 -12.81 6.96 14.21
C ASN A 23 -12.78 8.27 13.42
N GLY A 24 -13.93 8.78 12.98
CA GLY A 24 -14.02 10.04 12.25
C GLY A 24 -15.28 10.08 11.37
N PRO A 25 -16.47 10.25 11.98
CA PRO A 25 -17.75 10.15 11.25
C PRO A 25 -17.90 11.16 10.12
N THR A 26 -17.15 12.25 10.17
CA THR A 26 -17.13 13.31 9.12
C THR A 26 -15.85 13.31 8.27
N CYS A 27 -14.85 12.51 8.63
CA CYS A 27 -13.58 12.46 7.90
C CYS A 27 -13.75 11.84 6.50
N SER A 28 -12.86 12.19 5.58
CA SER A 28 -12.75 11.55 4.27
C SER A 28 -11.72 10.41 4.29
N ALA A 29 -11.92 9.41 3.45
CA ALA A 29 -10.87 8.45 3.11
C ALA A 29 -9.89 9.12 2.14
N VAL A 30 -8.59 9.10 2.44
CA VAL A 30 -7.53 9.66 1.58
C VAL A 30 -6.70 8.50 1.07
N ILE A 31 -6.61 8.35 -0.24
CA ILE A 31 -6.00 7.18 -0.86
C ILE A 31 -5.01 7.57 -1.96
N GLY A 32 -3.83 6.94 -1.93
CA GLY A 32 -2.86 7.02 -3.02
C GLY A 32 -3.35 6.22 -4.23
N ILE A 33 -3.52 6.87 -5.36
CA ILE A 33 -4.01 6.26 -6.60
C ILE A 33 -2.83 5.93 -7.50
N SER A 34 -2.50 4.64 -7.61
CA SER A 34 -1.44 4.15 -8.51
C SER A 34 -1.95 3.68 -9.87
N GLY A 35 -3.27 3.49 -10.02
CA GLY A 35 -3.87 2.86 -11.19
C GLY A 35 -3.69 1.34 -11.23
N GLY A 36 -3.14 0.73 -10.19
CA GLY A 36 -3.07 -0.72 -10.01
C GLY A 36 -4.32 -1.29 -9.32
N LYS A 37 -4.45 -2.63 -9.34
CA LYS A 37 -5.62 -3.36 -8.80
C LYS A 37 -5.97 -2.99 -7.36
N ASP A 38 -4.98 -2.95 -6.47
CA ASP A 38 -5.19 -2.79 -5.04
C ASP A 38 -5.73 -1.39 -4.70
N SER A 39 -5.08 -0.34 -5.23
CA SER A 39 -5.57 1.04 -5.05
C SER A 39 -6.95 1.25 -5.68
N SER A 40 -7.23 0.58 -6.80
CA SER A 40 -8.52 0.66 -7.49
C SER A 40 -9.65 0.02 -6.68
N VAL A 41 -9.41 -1.20 -6.19
CA VAL A 41 -10.40 -1.93 -5.37
C VAL A 41 -10.61 -1.24 -4.04
N ALA A 42 -9.54 -0.80 -3.35
CA ALA A 42 -9.66 -0.08 -2.09
C ALA A 42 -10.44 1.24 -2.24
N ALA A 43 -10.18 2.01 -3.31
CA ALA A 43 -10.90 3.25 -3.59
C ALA A 43 -12.39 3.00 -3.85
N ALA A 44 -12.73 2.00 -4.67
CA ALA A 44 -14.12 1.66 -4.98
C ALA A 44 -14.88 1.16 -3.74
N LEU A 45 -14.25 0.35 -2.88
CA LEU A 45 -14.82 -0.06 -1.59
C LEU A 45 -15.11 1.14 -0.68
N CYS A 46 -14.18 2.11 -0.62
CA CYS A 46 -14.39 3.35 0.13
C CYS A 46 -15.53 4.19 -0.45
N VAL A 47 -15.66 4.27 -1.78
CA VAL A 47 -16.77 4.98 -2.44
C VAL A 47 -18.12 4.31 -2.13
N GLU A 48 -18.18 2.98 -2.17
CA GLU A 48 -19.41 2.25 -1.84
C GLU A 48 -19.79 2.41 -0.35
N ALA A 49 -18.80 2.51 0.52
CA ALA A 49 -19.00 2.68 1.95
C ALA A 49 -19.42 4.10 2.34
N LEU A 50 -18.76 5.13 1.81
CA LEU A 50 -18.82 6.51 2.29
C LEU A 50 -19.48 7.49 1.31
N GLY A 51 -19.65 7.08 0.05
CA GLY A 51 -20.00 7.97 -1.05
C GLY A 51 -18.78 8.72 -1.60
N ARG A 52 -18.83 9.05 -2.89
CA ARG A 52 -17.72 9.65 -3.64
C ARG A 52 -17.19 10.96 -3.05
N ASP A 53 -18.05 11.79 -2.47
CA ASP A 53 -17.68 13.09 -1.92
C ASP A 53 -16.79 12.99 -0.67
N ARG A 54 -16.72 11.80 -0.07
CA ARG A 54 -15.90 11.49 1.10
C ARG A 54 -14.69 10.61 0.80
N VAL A 55 -14.31 10.46 -0.48
CA VAL A 55 -13.10 9.76 -0.90
C VAL A 55 -12.24 10.72 -1.71
N VAL A 56 -11.02 10.95 -1.30
CA VAL A 56 -10.07 11.86 -1.96
C VAL A 56 -8.91 11.06 -2.53
N GLY A 57 -8.78 11.06 -3.86
CA GLY A 57 -7.66 10.45 -4.57
C GLY A 57 -6.43 11.35 -4.57
N VAL A 58 -5.26 10.78 -4.35
CA VAL A 58 -3.98 11.50 -4.46
C VAL A 58 -3.07 10.77 -5.45
N LEU A 59 -2.86 11.38 -6.60
CA LEU A 59 -1.96 10.90 -7.64
C LEU A 59 -0.57 11.46 -7.34
N MET A 60 0.43 10.60 -7.18
CA MET A 60 1.77 11.02 -6.72
C MET A 60 2.88 10.51 -7.65
N PRO A 61 2.95 11.02 -8.90
CA PRO A 61 4.03 10.66 -9.81
C PRO A 61 5.39 11.15 -9.27
N ARG A 62 6.46 10.42 -9.57
CA ARG A 62 7.85 10.92 -9.46
C ARG A 62 8.36 11.26 -10.84
N GLY A 63 8.37 12.56 -11.18
CA GLY A 63 8.68 13.01 -12.53
C GLY A 63 7.57 12.66 -13.53
N VAL A 64 7.94 12.19 -14.73
CA VAL A 64 7.00 11.71 -15.76
C VAL A 64 6.68 10.24 -15.50
N GLN A 65 5.42 9.95 -15.28
CA GLN A 65 4.93 8.58 -15.07
C GLN A 65 4.16 8.12 -16.31
N PRO A 66 4.66 7.13 -17.08
CA PRO A 66 4.04 6.74 -18.35
C PRO A 66 2.61 6.21 -18.23
N ASP A 67 2.27 5.60 -17.11
CA ASP A 67 0.97 4.97 -16.83
C ASP A 67 0.05 5.81 -15.92
N ILE A 68 0.30 7.12 -15.82
CA ILE A 68 -0.55 8.03 -15.02
C ILE A 68 -2.00 8.04 -15.53
N SER A 69 -2.23 7.70 -16.80
CA SER A 69 -3.55 7.56 -17.40
C SER A 69 -4.43 6.53 -16.71
N ASP A 70 -3.85 5.47 -16.13
CA ASP A 70 -4.62 4.46 -15.39
C ASP A 70 -5.12 5.03 -14.05
N SER A 71 -4.28 5.82 -13.38
CA SER A 71 -4.69 6.57 -12.18
C SER A 71 -5.81 7.57 -12.49
N GLN A 72 -5.70 8.27 -13.63
CA GLN A 72 -6.72 9.21 -14.11
C GLN A 72 -8.02 8.48 -14.45
N LEU A 73 -7.93 7.36 -15.17
CA LEU A 73 -9.10 6.53 -15.49
C LEU A 73 -9.86 6.10 -14.22
N LEU A 74 -9.16 5.75 -13.15
CA LEU A 74 -9.80 5.35 -11.91
C LEU A 74 -10.59 6.50 -11.28
N VAL A 75 -9.96 7.67 -11.11
CA VAL A 75 -10.63 8.81 -10.46
C VAL A 75 -11.81 9.31 -11.29
N ASP A 76 -11.71 9.27 -12.62
CA ASP A 76 -12.79 9.61 -13.54
C ASP A 76 -13.94 8.58 -13.48
N THR A 77 -13.61 7.28 -13.40
CA THR A 77 -14.60 6.20 -13.26
C THR A 77 -15.38 6.33 -11.95
N LEU A 78 -14.69 6.56 -10.85
CA LEU A 78 -15.29 6.68 -9.52
C LEU A 78 -15.92 8.07 -9.28
N GLN A 79 -15.60 9.05 -10.11
CA GLN A 79 -16.04 10.45 -9.97
C GLN A 79 -15.71 11.03 -8.59
N ILE A 80 -14.53 10.72 -8.07
CA ILE A 80 -14.07 11.23 -6.78
C ILE A 80 -13.24 12.50 -6.94
N PRO A 81 -13.27 13.43 -5.96
CA PRO A 81 -12.31 14.53 -5.90
C PRO A 81 -10.88 13.98 -5.81
N TYR A 82 -9.95 14.61 -6.52
CA TYR A 82 -8.56 14.21 -6.49
C TYR A 82 -7.60 15.38 -6.64
N VAL A 83 -6.35 15.14 -6.25
CA VAL A 83 -5.23 16.04 -6.49
C VAL A 83 -4.07 15.27 -7.09
N GLU A 84 -3.30 15.92 -7.96
CA GLU A 84 -2.03 15.40 -8.46
C GLU A 84 -0.89 16.16 -7.79
N ILE A 85 0.01 15.44 -7.11
CA ILE A 85 1.16 15.99 -6.40
C ILE A 85 2.40 15.24 -6.85
N ASN A 86 3.19 15.86 -7.74
CA ASN A 86 4.46 15.29 -8.19
C ASN A 86 5.49 15.34 -7.06
N ILE A 87 5.89 14.16 -6.56
CA ILE A 87 6.85 14.04 -5.46
C ILE A 87 8.32 14.13 -5.91
N GLY A 88 8.57 14.28 -7.22
CA GLY A 88 9.93 14.25 -7.79
C GLY A 88 10.84 15.28 -7.15
N ALA A 89 10.43 16.55 -7.10
CA ALA A 89 11.25 17.62 -6.52
C ALA A 89 11.62 17.35 -5.05
N ALA A 90 10.70 16.83 -4.24
CA ALA A 90 10.96 16.51 -2.84
C ALA A 90 11.92 15.30 -2.71
N ALA A 91 11.71 14.26 -3.52
CA ALA A 91 12.55 13.07 -3.54
C ALA A 91 13.98 13.41 -3.98
N ASP A 92 14.14 14.16 -5.06
CA ASP A 92 15.43 14.50 -5.63
C ASP A 92 16.22 15.47 -4.71
N ALA A 93 15.51 16.42 -4.06
CA ALA A 93 16.13 17.31 -3.09
C ALA A 93 16.64 16.54 -1.86
N LEU A 94 15.87 15.59 -1.34
CA LEU A 94 16.29 14.78 -0.20
C LEU A 94 17.45 13.85 -0.58
N GLU A 95 17.38 13.18 -1.74
CA GLU A 95 18.46 12.33 -2.27
C GLU A 95 19.77 13.12 -2.38
N LYS A 96 19.71 14.27 -3.03
CA LYS A 96 20.86 15.19 -3.17
C LYS A 96 21.43 15.60 -1.81
N THR A 97 20.58 16.01 -0.88
CA THR A 97 21.02 16.45 0.47
C THR A 97 21.76 15.34 1.22
N LEU A 98 21.29 14.08 1.08
CA LEU A 98 21.93 12.93 1.70
C LEU A 98 23.26 12.57 1.02
N GLU A 99 23.33 12.61 -0.32
CA GLU A 99 24.52 12.30 -1.08
C GLU A 99 25.63 13.37 -0.94
N GLU A 100 25.27 14.65 -0.79
CA GLU A 100 26.22 15.75 -0.57
C GLU A 100 26.68 15.87 0.90
N ASN A 101 26.18 15.06 1.83
CA ASN A 101 26.56 15.14 3.24
C ASN A 101 27.87 14.40 3.51
N GLU A 102 28.96 15.13 3.63
CA GLU A 102 30.33 14.57 3.84
C GLU A 102 30.43 13.67 5.09
N LYS A 103 29.76 14.03 6.19
CA LYS A 103 29.76 13.20 7.42
C LYS A 103 29.06 11.88 7.20
N LEU A 104 27.93 11.89 6.46
CA LEU A 104 27.20 10.68 6.12
C LEU A 104 28.05 9.78 5.19
N GLN A 105 28.72 10.37 4.20
CA GLN A 105 29.64 9.65 3.31
C GLN A 105 30.77 8.97 4.11
N GLN A 106 31.36 9.67 5.07
CA GLN A 106 32.42 9.12 5.96
C GLN A 106 31.88 7.95 6.79
N ILE A 107 30.69 8.08 7.37
CA ILE A 107 30.05 7.00 8.17
C ILE A 107 29.71 5.79 7.29
N CYS A 108 29.20 6.02 6.09
CA CYS A 108 28.79 4.96 5.17
C CYS A 108 29.93 4.35 4.35
N GLY A 109 31.08 5.01 4.30
CA GLY A 109 32.23 4.59 3.47
C GLY A 109 31.96 4.68 1.97
N LYS A 110 31.01 5.51 1.55
CA LYS A 110 30.60 5.70 0.14
C LYS A 110 29.93 7.04 -0.08
N THR A 111 29.95 7.54 -1.32
CA THR A 111 29.34 8.80 -1.73
C THR A 111 27.89 8.65 -2.20
N GLU A 112 27.54 7.51 -2.78
CA GLU A 112 26.20 7.25 -3.31
C GLU A 112 25.30 6.58 -2.28
N MET A 113 24.00 6.90 -2.33
CA MET A 113 23.00 6.20 -1.54
C MET A 113 22.90 4.72 -1.91
N ALA A 114 22.66 3.88 -0.91
CA ALA A 114 22.36 2.47 -1.13
C ALA A 114 21.09 2.31 -1.98
N ARG A 115 21.07 1.28 -2.83
CA ARG A 115 19.91 0.96 -3.68
C ARG A 115 18.62 0.84 -2.88
N GLU A 116 18.65 0.16 -1.74
CA GLU A 116 17.51 -0.02 -0.85
C GLU A 116 16.99 1.32 -0.31
N ALA A 117 17.89 2.26 0.00
CA ALA A 117 17.49 3.60 0.45
C ALA A 117 16.81 4.37 -0.69
N LYS A 118 17.35 4.32 -1.92
CA LYS A 118 16.74 4.95 -3.10
C LYS A 118 15.36 4.39 -3.43
N ILE A 119 15.16 3.07 -3.27
CA ILE A 119 13.87 2.41 -3.54
C ILE A 119 12.84 2.74 -2.45
N ASN A 120 13.24 2.76 -1.17
CA ASN A 120 12.32 2.92 -0.05
C ASN A 120 12.01 4.37 0.33
N MET A 121 12.75 5.35 -0.20
CA MET A 121 12.52 6.77 0.08
C MET A 121 11.23 7.29 -0.58
N PRO A 122 10.97 7.09 -1.88
CA PRO A 122 9.76 7.58 -2.54
C PRO A 122 8.45 7.10 -1.90
N PRO A 123 8.25 5.81 -1.53
CA PRO A 123 7.05 5.38 -0.81
C PRO A 123 6.83 6.12 0.52
N ARG A 124 7.89 6.43 1.26
CA ARG A 124 7.78 7.22 2.51
C ARG A 124 7.40 8.68 2.25
N ILE A 125 7.93 9.29 1.19
CA ILE A 125 7.53 10.64 0.77
C ILE A 125 6.04 10.64 0.35
N ARG A 126 5.59 9.63 -0.38
CA ARG A 126 4.16 9.47 -0.70
C ARG A 126 3.30 9.37 0.55
N MET A 127 3.71 8.59 1.54
CA MET A 127 2.98 8.47 2.80
C MET A 127 2.94 9.81 3.56
N THR A 128 4.05 10.54 3.63
CA THR A 128 4.08 11.91 4.18
C THR A 128 3.10 12.82 3.45
N THR A 129 3.04 12.74 2.13
CA THR A 129 2.11 13.52 1.30
C THR A 129 0.65 13.17 1.58
N LEU A 130 0.32 11.86 1.71
CA LEU A 130 -1.03 11.42 2.02
C LEU A 130 -1.51 11.96 3.38
N TYR A 131 -0.68 11.86 4.43
CA TYR A 131 -1.01 12.42 5.74
C TYR A 131 -1.10 13.94 5.73
N ALA A 132 -0.25 14.63 4.97
CA ALA A 132 -0.35 16.08 4.80
C ALA A 132 -1.69 16.47 4.14
N VAL A 133 -2.10 15.77 3.09
CA VAL A 133 -3.42 15.99 2.46
C VAL A 133 -4.54 15.70 3.46
N ALA A 134 -4.50 14.55 4.14
CA ALA A 134 -5.52 14.15 5.10
C ALA A 134 -5.72 15.18 6.22
N GLN A 135 -4.63 15.75 6.74
CA GLN A 135 -4.66 16.75 7.80
C GLN A 135 -5.11 18.14 7.32
N ASN A 136 -4.98 18.43 6.02
CA ASN A 136 -5.44 19.70 5.43
C ASN A 136 -6.92 19.70 5.05
N LEU A 137 -7.60 18.55 5.04
CA LEU A 137 -9.03 18.51 4.74
C LEU A 137 -9.85 19.16 5.84
N PRO A 138 -10.96 19.87 5.52
CA PRO A 138 -11.76 20.62 6.51
C PRO A 138 -12.26 19.75 7.68
N ASN A 139 -12.61 18.49 7.39
CA ASN A 139 -13.09 17.54 8.41
C ASN A 139 -12.02 16.49 8.76
N GLY A 140 -10.77 16.70 8.32
CA GLY A 140 -9.72 15.72 8.42
C GLY A 140 -9.89 14.52 7.48
N GLY A 141 -8.89 13.66 7.45
CA GLY A 141 -8.89 12.44 6.66
C GLY A 141 -8.34 11.25 7.41
N ARG A 142 -8.61 10.05 6.87
CA ARG A 142 -7.98 8.79 7.26
C ARG A 142 -7.30 8.20 6.04
N VAL A 143 -6.02 7.89 6.17
CA VAL A 143 -5.21 7.34 5.07
C VAL A 143 -5.52 5.86 4.91
N VAL A 144 -5.89 5.49 3.68
CA VAL A 144 -6.18 4.09 3.31
C VAL A 144 -4.87 3.37 3.00
N ASN A 145 -4.62 2.26 3.68
CA ASN A 145 -3.60 1.30 3.25
C ASN A 145 -4.16 0.42 2.13
N THR A 146 -3.36 0.11 1.13
CA THR A 146 -3.75 -0.67 -0.05
C THR A 146 -3.02 -2.00 -0.17
N CYS A 147 -2.20 -2.40 0.82
CA CYS A 147 -1.54 -3.69 0.83
C CYS A 147 -2.57 -4.83 0.98
N ASN A 148 -2.32 -5.93 0.30
CA ASN A 148 -3.10 -7.16 0.40
C ASN A 148 -2.35 -8.24 1.19
N ALA A 149 -3.03 -9.32 1.59
CA ALA A 149 -2.46 -10.39 2.41
C ALA A 149 -1.24 -11.08 1.77
N SER A 150 -1.22 -11.22 0.45
CA SER A 150 -0.09 -11.86 -0.25
C SER A 150 1.17 -11.00 -0.20
N GLU A 151 1.03 -9.68 -0.43
CA GLU A 151 2.13 -8.73 -0.31
C GLU A 151 2.62 -8.64 1.13
N ASP A 152 1.71 -8.56 2.09
CA ASP A 152 2.02 -8.51 3.52
C ASP A 152 2.75 -9.79 3.97
N TYR A 153 2.33 -10.97 3.51
CA TYR A 153 2.95 -12.23 3.88
C TYR A 153 4.45 -12.27 3.58
N VAL A 154 4.86 -11.79 2.41
CA VAL A 154 6.27 -11.73 2.01
C VAL A 154 6.92 -10.38 2.30
N GLY A 155 6.16 -9.43 2.85
CA GLY A 155 6.63 -8.08 3.18
C GLY A 155 7.04 -7.26 1.97
N TYR A 156 6.32 -7.41 0.85
CA TYR A 156 6.54 -6.66 -0.38
C TYR A 156 5.97 -5.25 -0.28
N SER A 157 6.49 -4.49 0.68
CA SER A 157 6.10 -3.11 0.98
C SER A 157 7.22 -2.39 1.74
N THR A 158 7.18 -1.08 1.75
CA THR A 158 8.12 -0.23 2.51
C THR A 158 7.53 0.10 3.87
N LYS A 159 8.24 -0.32 4.94
CA LYS A 159 7.85 0.05 6.32
C LYS A 159 7.77 1.57 6.48
N TYR A 160 6.64 2.07 6.98
CA TYR A 160 6.30 3.49 7.10
C TYR A 160 6.19 4.24 5.76
N GLY A 161 6.17 3.50 4.63
CA GLY A 161 5.76 3.96 3.33
C GLY A 161 4.39 3.36 3.00
N ASP A 162 4.30 2.63 1.89
CA ASP A 162 3.08 1.95 1.45
C ASP A 162 2.53 0.91 2.44
N ALA A 163 3.37 0.37 3.35
CA ALA A 163 2.91 -0.47 4.46
C ALA A 163 2.15 0.29 5.56
N ALA A 164 2.09 1.62 5.53
CA ALA A 164 1.40 2.42 6.53
C ALA A 164 -0.01 2.85 6.08
N GLY A 165 -0.80 3.28 7.04
CA GLY A 165 -2.15 3.80 6.86
C GLY A 165 -2.89 3.84 8.20
N ASP A 166 -4.10 4.39 8.18
CA ASP A 166 -4.97 4.42 9.36
C ASP A 166 -5.90 3.20 9.40
N PHE A 167 -6.21 2.61 8.25
CA PHE A 167 -6.99 1.39 8.10
C PHE A 167 -6.66 0.65 6.80
N SER A 168 -6.85 -0.67 6.77
CA SER A 168 -6.44 -1.54 5.68
C SER A 168 -7.57 -2.48 5.26
N PRO A 169 -8.37 -2.11 4.25
CA PRO A 169 -9.53 -2.89 3.82
C PRO A 169 -9.17 -4.20 3.08
N LEU A 170 -7.93 -4.34 2.60
CA LEU A 170 -7.49 -5.47 1.78
C LEU A 170 -6.56 -6.44 2.50
N SER A 171 -6.13 -6.14 3.74
CA SER A 171 -5.06 -6.90 4.43
C SER A 171 -5.36 -8.37 4.70
N GLU A 172 -6.63 -8.79 4.66
CA GLU A 172 -7.04 -10.19 4.79
C GLU A 172 -7.34 -10.87 3.45
N LEU A 173 -7.25 -10.14 2.33
CA LEU A 173 -7.51 -10.67 0.99
C LEU A 173 -6.20 -11.03 0.29
N LEU A 174 -6.11 -12.25 -0.23
CA LEU A 174 -5.05 -12.65 -1.15
C LEU A 174 -5.23 -11.96 -2.51
N VAL A 175 -4.16 -11.88 -3.32
CA VAL A 175 -4.21 -11.20 -4.63
C VAL A 175 -5.38 -11.67 -5.49
N HIS A 176 -5.59 -13.00 -5.61
CA HIS A 176 -6.71 -13.52 -6.41
C HIS A 176 -8.10 -13.19 -5.81
N GLU A 177 -8.18 -12.94 -4.52
CA GLU A 177 -9.42 -12.55 -3.84
C GLU A 177 -9.71 -11.04 -4.02
N VAL A 178 -8.66 -10.21 -4.05
CA VAL A 178 -8.78 -8.80 -4.44
C VAL A 178 -9.35 -8.67 -5.86
N LEU A 179 -8.89 -9.52 -6.81
CA LEU A 179 -9.43 -9.54 -8.16
C LEU A 179 -10.93 -9.90 -8.19
N GLN A 180 -11.34 -10.92 -7.40
CA GLN A 180 -12.75 -11.30 -7.30
C GLN A 180 -13.65 -10.20 -6.72
N VAL A 181 -13.15 -9.47 -5.71
CA VAL A 181 -13.86 -8.31 -5.15
C VAL A 181 -13.92 -7.17 -6.17
N GLY A 182 -12.82 -6.94 -6.90
CA GLY A 182 -12.76 -5.94 -7.96
C GLY A 182 -13.78 -6.19 -9.09
N ASP A 183 -13.96 -7.46 -9.48
CA ASP A 183 -14.97 -7.86 -10.47
C ASP A 183 -16.40 -7.51 -9.97
N CYS A 184 -16.69 -7.65 -8.67
CA CYS A 184 -17.97 -7.30 -8.07
C CYS A 184 -18.22 -5.77 -8.00
N LEU A 185 -17.17 -4.96 -8.02
CA LEU A 185 -17.26 -3.50 -7.94
C LEU A 185 -17.49 -2.83 -9.31
N GLY A 186 -17.51 -3.60 -10.40
CA GLY A 186 -17.77 -3.09 -11.75
C GLY A 186 -16.66 -2.17 -12.27
N LEU A 187 -15.44 -2.31 -11.75
CA LEU A 187 -14.28 -1.55 -12.21
C LEU A 187 -13.87 -1.96 -13.63
N PRO A 188 -13.29 -1.04 -14.44
CA PRO A 188 -12.71 -1.39 -15.74
C PRO A 188 -11.70 -2.54 -15.64
N GLU A 189 -11.80 -3.53 -16.52
CA GLU A 189 -10.93 -4.70 -16.52
C GLU A 189 -9.44 -4.31 -16.56
N GLN A 190 -9.09 -3.27 -17.30
CA GLN A 190 -7.74 -2.72 -17.38
C GLN A 190 -7.17 -2.33 -16.01
N LEU A 191 -7.98 -1.84 -15.07
CA LEU A 191 -7.55 -1.46 -13.72
C LEU A 191 -7.43 -2.68 -12.79
N VAL A 192 -8.34 -3.65 -12.93
CA VAL A 192 -8.37 -4.84 -12.08
C VAL A 192 -7.30 -5.86 -12.53
N ARG A 193 -7.08 -5.99 -13.85
CA ARG A 193 -6.21 -7.01 -14.45
C ARG A 193 -4.85 -6.50 -14.91
N LYS A 194 -4.51 -5.24 -14.61
CA LYS A 194 -3.19 -4.70 -14.90
C LYS A 194 -2.11 -5.55 -14.23
N THR A 195 -1.09 -5.94 -15.00
CA THR A 195 0.08 -6.63 -14.44
C THR A 195 0.76 -5.75 -13.40
N PRO A 196 0.92 -6.21 -12.16
CA PRO A 196 1.59 -5.44 -11.12
C PRO A 196 3.02 -5.09 -11.51
N SER A 197 3.37 -3.82 -11.42
CA SER A 197 4.73 -3.33 -11.66
C SER A 197 5.01 -2.11 -10.79
N ASP A 198 6.28 -1.88 -10.48
CA ASP A 198 6.70 -0.69 -9.74
C ASP A 198 6.73 0.61 -10.59
N GLY A 199 6.41 0.50 -11.88
CA GLY A 199 6.46 1.63 -12.81
C GLY A 199 7.88 2.19 -13.09
N LEU A 200 8.93 1.61 -12.52
CA LEU A 200 10.31 2.14 -12.56
C LEU A 200 11.29 1.22 -13.27
N SER A 201 11.22 -0.10 -13.05
CA SER A 201 12.23 -1.05 -13.52
C SER A 201 11.84 -1.80 -14.80
N GLY A 202 10.60 -1.70 -15.25
CA GLY A 202 10.08 -2.50 -16.36
C GLY A 202 9.89 -3.99 -16.03
N MET A 203 10.19 -4.41 -14.79
CA MET A 203 10.00 -5.77 -14.30
C MET A 203 8.69 -5.86 -13.53
N SER A 204 8.00 -7.00 -13.66
CA SER A 204 6.83 -7.29 -12.83
C SER A 204 7.24 -7.59 -11.38
N ASP A 205 6.27 -7.50 -10.45
CA ASP A 205 6.51 -7.88 -9.07
C ASP A 205 6.88 -9.36 -8.95
N GLU A 206 6.26 -10.24 -9.75
CA GLU A 206 6.57 -11.68 -9.79
C GLU A 206 8.01 -11.94 -10.25
N ASP A 207 8.54 -11.16 -11.20
CA ASP A 207 9.94 -11.27 -11.64
C ASP A 207 10.92 -10.93 -10.51
N LYS A 208 10.59 -9.92 -9.68
CA LYS A 208 11.41 -9.53 -8.52
C LYS A 208 11.30 -10.51 -7.37
N LEU A 209 10.10 -11.02 -7.13
CA LEU A 209 9.84 -12.02 -6.10
C LEU A 209 10.45 -13.38 -6.47
N GLY A 210 10.47 -13.72 -7.78
CA GLY A 210 10.96 -14.99 -8.31
C GLY A 210 9.95 -16.15 -8.15
N PHE A 211 8.70 -15.83 -7.86
CA PHE A 211 7.54 -16.74 -7.84
C PHE A 211 6.27 -15.96 -8.17
N THR A 212 5.22 -16.68 -8.56
CA THR A 212 3.93 -16.06 -8.92
C THR A 212 3.06 -15.84 -7.69
N TYR A 213 2.18 -14.84 -7.73
CA TYR A 213 1.15 -14.66 -6.70
C TYR A 213 0.23 -15.88 -6.59
N LYS A 214 -0.06 -16.56 -7.70
CA LYS A 214 -0.84 -17.82 -7.66
C LYS A 214 -0.18 -18.89 -6.78
N MET A 215 1.14 -19.04 -6.89
CA MET A 215 1.91 -19.98 -6.04
C MET A 215 1.94 -19.51 -4.59
N LEU A 216 2.17 -18.24 -4.36
CA LEU A 216 2.17 -17.64 -3.02
C LEU A 216 0.82 -17.81 -2.33
N ASP A 217 -0.27 -17.46 -3.00
CA ASP A 217 -1.64 -17.58 -2.48
C ASP A 217 -1.98 -19.04 -2.13
N HIS A 218 -1.60 -19.98 -3.00
CA HIS A 218 -1.77 -21.40 -2.70
C HIS A 218 -0.99 -21.82 -1.45
N TYR A 219 0.29 -21.42 -1.37
CA TYR A 219 1.13 -21.73 -0.22
C TYR A 219 0.60 -21.12 1.08
N VAL A 220 0.15 -19.87 1.06
CA VAL A 220 -0.44 -19.23 2.25
C VAL A 220 -1.69 -19.96 2.74
N LEU A 221 -2.54 -20.45 1.83
CA LEU A 221 -3.78 -21.13 2.17
C LEU A 221 -3.59 -22.59 2.64
N THR A 222 -2.61 -23.29 2.08
CA THR A 222 -2.50 -24.76 2.25
C THR A 222 -1.23 -25.20 2.98
N GLY A 223 -0.19 -24.36 2.99
CA GLY A 223 1.16 -24.73 3.43
C GLY A 223 1.92 -25.58 2.39
N GLU A 224 1.34 -25.84 1.23
CA GLU A 224 1.91 -26.70 0.18
C GLU A 224 2.56 -25.88 -0.94
N CYS A 225 3.75 -26.30 -1.38
CA CYS A 225 4.46 -25.70 -2.52
C CYS A 225 5.30 -26.79 -3.20
N ASP A 226 5.04 -27.05 -4.48
CA ASP A 226 5.71 -28.09 -5.26
C ASP A 226 7.18 -27.78 -5.57
N ASP A 227 7.59 -26.51 -5.43
CA ASP A 227 8.95 -26.04 -5.70
C ASP A 227 9.67 -25.72 -4.37
N PRO A 228 10.59 -26.59 -3.90
CA PRO A 228 11.28 -26.39 -2.63
C PRO A 228 12.13 -25.11 -2.56
N GLU A 229 12.69 -24.66 -3.70
CA GLU A 229 13.54 -23.46 -3.72
C GLU A 229 12.66 -22.20 -3.55
N LYS A 230 11.54 -22.17 -4.25
CA LYS A 230 10.58 -21.05 -4.12
C LYS A 230 9.94 -21.05 -2.73
N LYS A 231 9.59 -22.22 -2.19
CA LYS A 231 9.13 -22.35 -0.81
C LYS A 231 10.13 -21.74 0.17
N ALA A 232 11.39 -22.14 0.10
CA ALA A 232 12.45 -21.61 0.97
C ALA A 232 12.60 -20.09 0.83
N ARG A 233 12.45 -19.57 -0.39
CA ARG A 233 12.47 -18.13 -0.65
C ARG A 233 11.28 -17.40 -0.02
N ILE A 234 10.07 -17.92 -0.15
CA ILE A 234 8.85 -17.38 0.47
C ILE A 234 9.01 -17.35 1.99
N ASP A 235 9.39 -18.48 2.61
CA ASP A 235 9.61 -18.60 4.06
C ASP A 235 10.65 -17.57 4.55
N ARG A 236 11.76 -17.43 3.82
CA ARG A 236 12.79 -16.45 4.15
C ARG A 236 12.27 -15.02 4.08
N LEU A 237 11.54 -14.65 3.03
CA LEU A 237 10.96 -13.31 2.89
C LEU A 237 9.96 -13.04 4.01
N HIS A 238 9.09 -14.00 4.32
CA HIS A 238 8.15 -13.90 5.43
C HIS A 238 8.86 -13.59 6.75
N MET A 239 9.82 -14.42 7.13
CA MET A 239 10.56 -14.27 8.40
C MET A 239 11.32 -12.94 8.49
N LEU A 240 11.99 -12.52 7.41
CA LEU A 240 12.76 -11.26 7.37
C LEU A 240 11.85 -10.03 7.49
N ASN A 241 10.60 -10.13 7.03
CA ASN A 241 9.69 -8.98 6.92
C ASN A 241 8.61 -8.92 8.01
N LEU A 242 8.51 -9.91 8.90
CA LEU A 242 7.54 -9.92 10.01
C LEU A 242 7.53 -8.62 10.82
N HIS A 243 8.68 -7.94 10.94
CA HIS A 243 8.79 -6.67 11.67
C HIS A 243 8.02 -5.52 11.02
N LYS A 244 7.59 -5.66 9.76
CA LYS A 244 6.79 -4.65 9.06
C LYS A 244 5.32 -4.71 9.49
N LEU A 245 4.83 -5.90 9.83
CA LEU A 245 3.44 -6.20 10.20
C LEU A 245 3.18 -6.06 11.70
N ARG A 246 4.23 -5.97 12.49
CA ARG A 246 4.12 -5.88 13.95
C ARG A 246 4.17 -4.44 14.43
N LEU A 247 3.40 -4.15 15.46
CA LEU A 247 3.53 -2.90 16.19
C LEU A 247 4.98 -2.73 16.65
N MET A 248 5.39 -1.47 16.80
CA MET A 248 6.73 -1.15 17.32
C MET A 248 6.94 -1.83 18.68
N PRO A 249 8.00 -2.64 18.83
CA PRO A 249 8.34 -3.19 20.13
C PRO A 249 8.54 -2.07 21.14
N LYS A 250 8.01 -2.26 22.34
CA LYS A 250 8.15 -1.32 23.45
C LYS A 250 8.75 -2.03 24.67
N PHE A 251 9.46 -1.27 25.49
CA PHE A 251 9.85 -1.72 26.80
C PHE A 251 8.60 -1.83 27.69
N GLU A 252 8.44 -2.95 28.35
CA GLU A 252 7.34 -3.18 29.31
C GLU A 252 7.91 -3.16 30.72
N MET A 253 7.37 -2.25 31.54
CA MET A 253 7.73 -2.20 32.95
C MET A 253 7.04 -3.34 33.70
N GLU A 254 7.75 -3.92 34.67
CA GLU A 254 7.15 -4.92 35.54
C GLU A 254 6.12 -4.27 36.49
N SER A 255 5.12 -5.06 36.87
CA SER A 255 4.11 -4.59 37.85
C SER A 255 4.78 -4.35 39.21
N GLY A 256 4.78 -3.10 39.68
CA GLY A 256 5.41 -2.68 40.93
C GLY A 256 6.62 -1.75 40.78
N GLU A 257 7.08 -1.49 39.54
CA GLU A 257 8.18 -0.52 39.33
C GLU A 257 7.71 0.96 39.37
N ARG A 258 6.40 1.20 39.53
CA ARG A 258 5.84 2.56 39.70
C ARG A 258 5.32 2.74 41.10
N THR A 259 5.76 3.80 41.78
CA THR A 259 5.14 4.33 43.00
C THR A 259 3.97 5.24 42.60
N GLU A 260 2.91 5.26 43.40
CA GLU A 260 1.79 6.21 43.28
C GLU A 260 2.26 7.66 43.38
#